data_7e1852886f4275befc61336577217850
#
_entry.id   7e1852886f4275befc61336577217850
#
_cell.length_a   1.000
_cell.length_b   1.000
_cell.length_c   1.000
_cell.angle_alpha   90.00
_cell.angle_beta   90.00
_cell.angle_gamma   90.00
#
_symmetry.space_group_name_H-M   'P 1'
#
loop_
_entity.id
_entity.type
_entity.pdbx_description
1 polymer ?
#
loop_
_entity_poly.entity_id
_entity_poly.type
_entity_poly.pdbx_seq_one_letter_code
_entity_poly.pdbx_strand_id
1 'polypeptide(L)'
;GAKALHPRGPGGLRPRRALPEHRAALKEHGIDTIDLLIINLYPFAQATAKADCTLEDAIENIDIGGPAMLRAAAKNWQDVGVVIDPADYARVLAELDAGGLTRTTKFGFAKKVFSHTAAYDGMISNYLTSLEAGAEEKTADVPAREAYPGVFNLQLHKVQGMRYGENPHQSAAFYKEAAPAAGLLAGWTQIQGKELSFNNIADADAAWECVKAFDVPACVIVKHANPCGVAVGANLLEAYEKALKTDPTSAFGGIIAFNRPLDADVVEKINANKHFVEVAIAPSILPAARAAYASKVNVRLLEVPFNPVSNPLDMKRVGGGMLLQSADNIDIVGDIKVVTTLAPTEQQMQDLLFAWKVGRFVKSNAIVFCKDGMTYGVGAGQMSRLDSARIASIKAQAAGLSLDGTAVASDAFFPFRDGPGGGGVENPPGAVVLERPPPRRGPARRRGAAAPADAAQLPAPGQRAQ
;
A
#
# COMPACT_ATOMS: atom_id res chain seq x y z
N GLY A 1 -8.74 16.31 32.40
CA GLY A 1 -9.57 16.91 31.33
C GLY A 1 -10.14 18.29 31.66
N ALA A 2 -10.80 18.47 32.80
CA ALA A 2 -11.51 19.71 33.11
C ALA A 2 -10.62 20.97 33.17
N LYS A 3 -9.36 20.85 33.58
CA LYS A 3 -8.43 22.01 33.68
C LYS A 3 -8.05 22.60 32.32
N ALA A 4 -7.97 21.80 31.27
CA ALA A 4 -7.60 22.25 29.92
C ALA A 4 -8.68 23.11 29.26
N LEU A 5 -9.93 22.99 29.68
CA LEU A 5 -11.09 23.78 29.21
C LEU A 5 -11.43 24.96 30.10
N HIS A 6 -10.59 25.29 31.09
CA HIS A 6 -10.79 26.46 31.93
C HIS A 6 -10.87 27.73 31.05
N PRO A 7 -11.83 28.65 31.27
CA PRO A 7 -12.05 29.81 30.40
C PRO A 7 -10.83 30.70 30.13
N ARG A 8 -9.85 30.76 31.05
CA ARG A 8 -8.58 31.48 30.84
C ARG A 8 -7.70 30.88 29.74
N GLY A 9 -7.72 29.57 29.52
CA GLY A 9 -6.94 28.93 28.46
C GLY A 9 -7.43 29.34 27.06
N PRO A 10 -8.63 28.93 26.65
CA PRO A 10 -9.23 29.38 25.38
C PRO A 10 -9.35 30.90 25.28
N GLY A 11 -9.62 31.60 26.40
CA GLY A 11 -9.68 33.05 26.48
C GLY A 11 -8.36 33.73 26.12
N GLY A 12 -7.22 33.19 26.56
CA GLY A 12 -5.89 33.72 26.23
C GLY A 12 -5.41 33.38 24.79
N LEU A 13 -5.94 32.29 24.17
CA LEU A 13 -5.55 31.84 22.84
C LEU A 13 -6.35 32.49 21.70
N ARG A 14 -7.64 32.79 21.89
CA ARG A 14 -8.55 33.17 20.80
C ARG A 14 -8.54 34.66 20.42
N PRO A 15 -8.30 35.62 21.34
CA PRO A 15 -8.38 37.05 21.02
C PRO A 15 -7.33 37.44 19.98
N ARG A 16 -7.80 38.17 18.94
CA ARG A 16 -6.93 38.82 17.97
C ARG A 16 -6.42 40.14 18.60
N ARG A 17 -5.10 40.23 18.79
CA ARG A 17 -4.47 41.36 19.50
C ARG A 17 -4.56 42.70 18.74
N ALA A 18 -4.76 42.62 17.43
CA ALA A 18 -4.95 43.80 16.59
C ALA A 18 -6.33 44.48 16.84
N LEU A 19 -7.30 43.77 17.43
CA LEU A 19 -8.66 44.25 17.64
C LEU A 19 -8.81 44.88 19.04
N PRO A 20 -9.13 46.20 19.16
CA PRO A 20 -9.26 46.89 20.44
C PRO A 20 -10.30 46.27 21.38
N GLU A 21 -11.44 45.83 20.83
CA GLU A 21 -12.52 45.18 21.56
C GLU A 21 -12.09 43.87 22.21
N HIS A 22 -11.24 43.09 21.55
CA HIS A 22 -10.71 41.84 22.12
C HIS A 22 -9.74 42.12 23.27
N ARG A 23 -8.92 43.17 23.16
CA ARG A 23 -8.02 43.59 24.25
C ARG A 23 -8.79 44.15 25.45
N ALA A 24 -9.88 44.90 25.22
CA ALA A 24 -10.76 45.40 26.27
C ALA A 24 -11.39 44.23 27.05
N ALA A 25 -11.94 43.24 26.35
CA ALA A 25 -12.53 42.05 26.97
C ALA A 25 -11.50 41.24 27.80
N LEU A 26 -10.26 41.05 27.30
CA LEU A 26 -9.20 40.39 28.06
C LEU A 26 -8.92 41.12 29.38
N LYS A 27 -8.81 42.45 29.32
CA LYS A 27 -8.57 43.30 30.49
C LYS A 27 -9.75 43.25 31.48
N GLU A 28 -10.97 43.36 30.99
CA GLU A 28 -12.19 43.27 31.79
C GLU A 28 -12.29 41.96 32.57
N HIS A 29 -11.92 40.83 31.93
CA HIS A 29 -12.00 39.51 32.56
C HIS A 29 -10.71 39.04 33.23
N GLY A 30 -9.66 39.87 33.28
CA GLY A 30 -8.38 39.54 33.90
C GLY A 30 -7.71 38.29 33.27
N ILE A 31 -7.76 38.19 31.92
CA ILE A 31 -7.22 37.08 31.16
C ILE A 31 -5.94 37.54 30.43
N ASP A 32 -4.82 36.88 30.71
CA ASP A 32 -3.56 37.15 30.03
C ASP A 32 -3.53 36.47 28.64
N THR A 33 -2.76 37.06 27.71
CA THR A 33 -2.55 36.47 26.40
C THR A 33 -1.58 35.30 26.49
N ILE A 34 -1.81 34.27 25.66
CA ILE A 34 -0.90 33.12 25.47
C ILE A 34 -0.22 33.30 24.11
N ASP A 35 1.12 33.38 24.12
CA ASP A 35 1.94 33.60 22.92
C ASP A 35 2.35 32.30 22.24
N LEU A 36 2.54 31.23 23.03
CA LEU A 36 3.01 29.93 22.58
C LEU A 36 2.22 28.83 23.29
N LEU A 37 1.70 27.90 22.49
CA LEU A 37 1.03 26.70 22.96
C LEU A 37 1.79 25.49 22.50
N ILE A 38 2.15 24.59 23.42
CA ILE A 38 2.83 23.32 23.13
C ILE A 38 1.97 22.21 23.74
N ILE A 39 1.44 21.32 22.89
CA ILE A 39 0.58 20.21 23.32
C ILE A 39 0.90 18.96 22.50
N ASN A 40 1.08 17.81 23.18
CA ASN A 40 1.00 16.49 22.62
C ASN A 40 -0.33 15.85 23.05
N LEU A 41 -1.05 15.25 22.08
CA LEU A 41 -2.33 14.59 22.35
C LEU A 41 -2.12 13.25 23.07
N TYR A 42 -3.18 12.77 23.72
CA TYR A 42 -3.19 11.43 24.29
C TYR A 42 -2.90 10.37 23.19
N PRO A 43 -2.13 9.32 23.54
CA PRO A 43 -1.67 8.33 22.56
C PRO A 43 -2.73 7.28 22.24
N PHE A 44 -3.87 7.68 21.67
CA PHE A 44 -5.01 6.82 21.36
C PHE A 44 -4.62 5.58 20.56
N ALA A 45 -3.79 5.74 19.50
CA ALA A 45 -3.33 4.61 18.69
C ALA A 45 -2.55 3.57 19.50
N GLN A 46 -1.67 4.03 20.40
CA GLN A 46 -0.87 3.13 21.24
C GLN A 46 -1.73 2.41 22.29
N ALA A 47 -2.74 3.11 22.85
CA ALA A 47 -3.68 2.52 23.78
C ALA A 47 -4.52 1.44 23.11
N THR A 48 -5.13 1.74 21.95
CA THR A 48 -6.02 0.81 21.22
C THR A 48 -5.29 -0.29 20.45
N ALA A 49 -3.97 -0.23 20.32
CA ALA A 49 -3.15 -1.30 19.75
C ALA A 49 -2.87 -2.45 20.74
N LYS A 50 -3.12 -2.25 22.05
CA LYS A 50 -2.95 -3.30 23.05
C LYS A 50 -4.03 -4.37 22.88
N ALA A 51 -3.65 -5.63 23.01
CA ALA A 51 -4.57 -6.75 22.83
C ALA A 51 -5.66 -6.82 23.91
N ASP A 52 -5.42 -6.23 25.07
CA ASP A 52 -6.29 -6.19 26.25
C ASP A 52 -7.02 -4.84 26.41
N CYS A 53 -6.95 -3.94 25.42
CA CYS A 53 -7.60 -2.63 25.49
C CYS A 53 -9.13 -2.79 25.52
N THR A 54 -9.74 -2.40 26.64
CA THR A 54 -11.19 -2.36 26.77
C THR A 54 -11.78 -1.16 26.04
N LEU A 55 -13.11 -1.14 25.84
CA LEU A 55 -13.77 0.05 25.27
C LEU A 55 -13.64 1.25 26.21
N GLU A 56 -13.72 1.04 27.52
CA GLU A 56 -13.54 2.09 28.53
C GLU A 56 -12.13 2.70 28.45
N ASP A 57 -11.08 1.87 28.35
CA ASP A 57 -9.70 2.34 28.15
C ASP A 57 -9.55 3.16 26.86
N ALA A 58 -10.17 2.71 25.78
CA ALA A 58 -10.14 3.42 24.52
C ALA A 58 -10.78 4.80 24.64
N ILE A 59 -11.97 4.90 25.27
CA ILE A 59 -12.69 6.17 25.49
C ILE A 59 -11.89 7.11 26.39
N GLU A 60 -11.30 6.63 27.48
CA GLU A 60 -10.47 7.46 28.38
C GLU A 60 -9.21 8.01 27.70
N ASN A 61 -8.72 7.35 26.63
CA ASN A 61 -7.59 7.85 25.84
C ASN A 61 -7.99 8.81 24.71
N ILE A 62 -9.26 9.25 24.64
CA ILE A 62 -9.68 10.32 23.73
C ILE A 62 -9.39 11.67 24.37
N ASP A 63 -8.47 12.43 23.81
CA ASP A 63 -8.15 13.77 24.26
C ASP A 63 -9.18 14.78 23.74
N ILE A 64 -9.85 15.47 24.67
CA ILE A 64 -10.84 16.52 24.34
C ILE A 64 -10.21 17.91 24.40
N GLY A 65 -9.46 18.19 25.47
CA GLY A 65 -8.92 19.52 25.74
C GLY A 65 -7.78 19.91 24.80
N GLY A 66 -6.89 18.95 24.51
CA GLY A 66 -5.77 19.16 23.61
C GLY A 66 -6.19 19.61 22.21
N PRO A 67 -7.03 18.85 21.50
CA PRO A 67 -7.53 19.27 20.18
C PRO A 67 -8.27 20.59 20.19
N ALA A 68 -9.06 20.87 21.23
CA ALA A 68 -9.78 22.14 21.35
C ALA A 68 -8.82 23.35 21.44
N MET A 69 -7.79 23.26 22.30
CA MET A 69 -6.79 24.31 22.44
C MET A 69 -5.90 24.45 21.20
N LEU A 70 -5.44 23.33 20.62
CA LEU A 70 -4.65 23.32 19.39
C LEU A 70 -5.39 24.03 18.25
N ARG A 71 -6.66 23.71 18.03
CA ARG A 71 -7.47 24.33 16.98
C ARG A 71 -7.73 25.82 17.25
N ALA A 72 -7.92 26.21 18.53
CA ALA A 72 -8.08 27.60 18.92
C ALA A 72 -6.82 28.43 18.63
N ALA A 73 -5.64 27.94 19.02
CA ALA A 73 -4.35 28.56 18.78
C ALA A 73 -4.03 28.63 17.27
N ALA A 74 -4.19 27.52 16.55
CA ALA A 74 -3.95 27.45 15.11
C ALA A 74 -4.84 28.42 14.31
N LYS A 75 -6.10 28.60 14.70
CA LYS A 75 -6.99 29.59 14.09
C LYS A 75 -6.49 31.03 14.31
N ASN A 76 -5.85 31.30 15.45
CA ASN A 76 -5.26 32.58 15.79
C ASN A 76 -3.74 32.63 15.53
N TRP A 77 -3.26 31.94 14.49
CA TRP A 77 -1.84 31.79 14.18
C TRP A 77 -1.06 33.11 14.02
N GLN A 78 -1.73 34.19 13.75
CA GLN A 78 -1.08 35.51 13.63
C GLN A 78 -0.49 35.95 14.97
N ASP A 79 -1.19 35.66 16.05
CA ASP A 79 -0.82 36.08 17.40
C ASP A 79 -0.19 34.96 18.22
N VAL A 80 -0.54 33.67 17.96
CA VAL A 80 -0.14 32.51 18.76
C VAL A 80 0.72 31.56 17.96
N GLY A 81 1.89 31.17 18.48
CA GLY A 81 2.66 30.02 18.03
C GLY A 81 2.03 28.74 18.58
N VAL A 82 1.96 27.66 17.77
CA VAL A 82 1.38 26.40 18.23
C VAL A 82 2.28 25.23 17.79
N VAL A 83 2.72 24.41 18.73
CA VAL A 83 3.68 23.32 18.50
C VAL A 83 3.08 22.00 18.97
N ILE A 84 3.13 20.99 18.10
CA ILE A 84 2.56 19.65 18.33
C ILE A 84 3.60 18.52 18.23
N ASP A 85 4.81 18.87 17.81
CA ASP A 85 5.84 17.89 17.49
C ASP A 85 7.15 18.28 18.15
N PRO A 86 7.74 17.41 18.98
CA PRO A 86 9.04 17.66 19.60
C PRO A 86 10.16 17.93 18.60
N ALA A 87 10.07 17.42 17.37
CA ALA A 87 11.05 17.69 16.32
C ALA A 87 11.15 19.19 15.94
N ASP A 88 10.10 19.96 16.23
CA ASP A 88 10.08 21.41 15.97
C ASP A 88 10.74 22.25 17.09
N TYR A 89 11.05 21.67 18.25
CA TYR A 89 11.53 22.42 19.44
C TYR A 89 12.82 23.18 19.17
N ALA A 90 13.79 22.56 18.51
CA ALA A 90 15.07 23.24 18.20
C ALA A 90 14.85 24.49 17.36
N ARG A 91 13.95 24.43 16.37
CA ARG A 91 13.57 25.59 15.55
C ARG A 91 12.87 26.66 16.38
N VAL A 92 11.94 26.25 17.24
CA VAL A 92 11.20 27.17 18.11
C VAL A 92 12.15 27.92 19.02
N LEU A 93 13.09 27.23 19.67
CA LEU A 93 14.10 27.84 20.55
C LEU A 93 14.97 28.84 19.79
N ALA A 94 15.50 28.45 18.62
CA ALA A 94 16.32 29.33 17.81
C ALA A 94 15.58 30.62 17.36
N GLU A 95 14.29 30.52 16.97
CA GLU A 95 13.50 31.69 16.60
C GLU A 95 13.13 32.55 17.81
N LEU A 96 12.90 31.96 19.01
CA LEU A 96 12.67 32.71 20.24
C LEU A 96 13.89 33.52 20.66
N ASP A 97 15.09 32.93 20.59
CA ASP A 97 16.35 33.59 20.86
C ASP A 97 16.63 34.73 19.88
N ALA A 98 16.11 34.63 18.65
CA ALA A 98 16.20 35.65 17.62
C ALA A 98 15.10 36.75 17.73
N GLY A 99 14.27 36.72 18.78
CA GLY A 99 13.24 37.74 19.04
C GLY A 99 11.81 37.30 18.79
N GLY A 100 11.56 36.02 18.49
CA GLY A 100 10.22 35.43 18.38
C GLY A 100 9.93 34.68 17.09
N LEU A 101 8.87 33.87 17.12
CA LEU A 101 8.47 33.06 15.97
C LEU A 101 8.08 33.92 14.77
N THR A 102 8.63 33.61 13.62
CA THR A 102 8.30 34.30 12.37
C THR A 102 6.85 34.01 11.94
N ARG A 103 6.27 34.93 11.17
CA ARG A 103 4.92 34.75 10.59
C ARG A 103 4.81 33.47 9.76
N THR A 104 5.85 33.14 8.99
CA THR A 104 5.92 31.93 8.16
C THR A 104 5.92 30.67 9.03
N THR A 105 6.67 30.66 10.13
CA THR A 105 6.73 29.56 11.07
C THR A 105 5.39 29.32 11.77
N LYS A 106 4.77 30.38 12.30
CA LYS A 106 3.44 30.31 12.93
C LYS A 106 2.39 29.73 11.97
N PHE A 107 2.36 30.19 10.72
CA PHE A 107 1.43 29.66 9.71
C PHE A 107 1.74 28.21 9.33
N GLY A 108 3.03 27.84 9.23
CA GLY A 108 3.45 26.46 9.00
C GLY A 108 2.96 25.52 10.11
N PHE A 109 3.13 25.93 11.35
CA PHE A 109 2.63 25.18 12.51
C PHE A 109 1.11 25.08 12.55
N ALA A 110 0.39 26.16 12.23
CA ALA A 110 -1.06 26.11 12.15
C ALA A 110 -1.58 25.09 11.13
N LYS A 111 -0.95 24.99 9.96
CA LYS A 111 -1.25 23.95 8.97
C LYS A 111 -0.98 22.55 9.54
N LYS A 112 0.16 22.36 10.23
CA LYS A 112 0.54 21.10 10.86
C LYS A 112 -0.49 20.66 11.90
N VAL A 113 -1.01 21.60 12.71
CA VAL A 113 -2.07 21.32 13.69
C VAL A 113 -3.33 20.77 13.04
N PHE A 114 -3.86 21.45 11.99
CA PHE A 114 -5.09 20.96 11.36
C PHE A 114 -4.92 19.60 10.71
N SER A 115 -3.76 19.30 10.11
CA SER A 115 -3.45 17.96 9.61
C SER A 115 -3.41 16.94 10.75
N HIS A 116 -2.79 17.30 11.88
CA HIS A 116 -2.64 16.40 13.04
C HIS A 116 -4.00 16.10 13.70
N THR A 117 -4.82 17.12 13.95
CA THR A 117 -6.14 16.91 14.56
C THR A 117 -7.08 16.15 13.64
N ALA A 118 -7.01 16.35 12.32
CA ALA A 118 -7.79 15.58 11.36
C ALA A 118 -7.39 14.09 11.35
N ALA A 119 -6.08 13.77 11.44
CA ALA A 119 -5.60 12.40 11.56
C ALA A 119 -6.06 11.77 12.88
N TYR A 120 -5.97 12.52 13.98
CA TYR A 120 -6.39 12.07 15.30
C TYR A 120 -7.89 11.72 15.35
N ASP A 121 -8.74 12.62 14.89
CA ASP A 121 -10.19 12.40 14.81
C ASP A 121 -10.55 11.27 13.84
N GLY A 122 -9.85 11.17 12.70
CA GLY A 122 -10.04 10.11 11.72
C GLY A 122 -9.70 8.73 12.28
N MET A 123 -8.65 8.62 13.09
CA MET A 123 -8.26 7.38 13.77
C MET A 123 -9.31 6.95 14.81
N ILE A 124 -9.80 7.89 15.63
CA ILE A 124 -10.89 7.64 16.58
C ILE A 124 -12.16 7.19 15.85
N SER A 125 -12.53 7.89 14.77
CA SER A 125 -13.68 7.53 13.94
C SER A 125 -13.55 6.12 13.34
N ASN A 126 -12.39 5.75 12.80
CA ASN A 126 -12.13 4.41 12.29
C ASN A 126 -12.32 3.35 13.38
N TYR A 127 -11.79 3.60 14.59
CA TYR A 127 -11.92 2.68 15.72
C TYR A 127 -13.38 2.53 16.15
N LEU A 128 -14.05 3.62 16.48
CA LEU A 128 -15.41 3.58 17.02
C LEU A 128 -16.42 3.02 16.01
N THR A 129 -16.27 3.32 14.72
CA THR A 129 -17.18 2.82 13.69
C THR A 129 -16.87 1.39 13.23
N SER A 130 -15.78 0.78 13.73
CA SER A 130 -15.48 -0.64 13.56
C SER A 130 -16.06 -1.53 14.64
N LEU A 131 -16.57 -0.98 15.74
CA LEU A 131 -17.13 -1.75 16.85
C LEU A 131 -18.39 -2.49 16.39
N GLU A 132 -18.51 -3.76 16.81
CA GLU A 132 -19.73 -4.53 16.58
C GLU A 132 -20.87 -3.98 17.47
N ALA A 133 -22.11 -4.20 17.03
CA ALA A 133 -23.31 -3.77 17.77
C ALA A 133 -23.35 -4.40 19.17
N GLY A 134 -23.68 -3.60 20.18
CA GLY A 134 -23.74 -4.01 21.60
C GLY A 134 -22.41 -3.87 22.34
N ALA A 135 -21.35 -3.36 21.70
CA ALA A 135 -20.08 -3.08 22.37
C ALA A 135 -20.25 -2.03 23.50
N GLU A 136 -21.16 -1.10 23.32
CA GLU A 136 -21.52 -0.06 24.28
C GLU A 136 -22.13 -0.57 25.58
N GLU A 137 -22.67 -1.79 25.58
CA GLU A 137 -23.25 -2.44 26.76
C GLU A 137 -22.18 -3.15 27.61
N LYS A 138 -20.97 -3.36 27.06
CA LYS A 138 -19.86 -4.15 27.66
C LYS A 138 -18.54 -3.39 27.65
N THR A 139 -18.54 -2.17 28.16
CA THR A 139 -17.38 -1.26 28.06
C THR A 139 -16.13 -1.76 28.77
N ALA A 140 -16.27 -2.66 29.78
CA ALA A 140 -15.15 -3.27 30.48
C ALA A 140 -14.52 -4.45 29.71
N ASP A 141 -15.14 -4.91 28.63
CA ASP A 141 -14.61 -5.98 27.79
C ASP A 141 -13.76 -5.42 26.65
N VAL A 142 -12.89 -6.28 26.10
CA VAL A 142 -12.20 -6.00 24.84
C VAL A 142 -13.24 -6.11 23.72
N PRO A 143 -13.54 -5.03 22.99
CA PRO A 143 -14.63 -5.04 22.04
C PRO A 143 -14.27 -5.82 20.76
N ALA A 144 -15.22 -6.62 20.26
CA ALA A 144 -15.14 -7.16 18.92
C ALA A 144 -15.27 -6.05 17.87
N ARG A 145 -14.51 -6.17 16.78
CA ARG A 145 -14.45 -5.17 15.71
C ARG A 145 -14.66 -5.79 14.34
N GLU A 146 -15.41 -5.11 13.50
CA GLU A 146 -15.54 -5.44 12.10
C GLU A 146 -14.23 -5.15 11.35
N ALA A 147 -13.93 -5.94 10.33
CA ALA A 147 -12.74 -5.75 9.49
C ALA A 147 -12.77 -4.42 8.71
N TYR A 148 -13.96 -3.91 8.43
CA TYR A 148 -14.19 -2.67 7.68
C TYR A 148 -15.02 -1.72 8.52
N PRO A 149 -14.47 -0.58 8.96
CA PRO A 149 -15.21 0.39 9.78
C PRO A 149 -16.37 1.02 8.99
N GLY A 150 -17.42 1.45 9.69
CA GLY A 150 -18.56 2.15 9.09
C GLY A 150 -18.16 3.46 8.39
N VAL A 151 -17.10 4.11 8.84
CA VAL A 151 -16.46 5.27 8.21
C VAL A 151 -14.97 4.99 8.09
N PHE A 152 -14.42 5.13 6.88
CA PHE A 152 -13.00 4.86 6.61
C PHE A 152 -12.26 6.17 6.34
N ASN A 153 -11.30 6.49 7.20
CA ASN A 153 -10.42 7.65 7.09
C ASN A 153 -8.99 7.19 6.84
N LEU A 154 -8.34 7.78 5.85
CA LEU A 154 -6.93 7.56 5.54
C LEU A 154 -6.26 8.92 5.28
N GLN A 155 -5.20 9.23 6.01
CA GLN A 155 -4.39 10.42 5.78
C GLN A 155 -3.07 10.06 5.12
N LEU A 156 -2.78 10.69 4.00
CA LEU A 156 -1.54 10.53 3.26
C LEU A 156 -0.83 11.89 3.11
N HIS A 157 0.49 11.88 3.22
CA HIS A 157 1.34 13.06 3.10
C HIS A 157 2.02 13.10 1.73
N LYS A 158 1.95 14.25 1.06
CA LYS A 158 2.63 14.44 -0.23
C LYS A 158 4.14 14.36 -0.05
N VAL A 159 4.78 13.46 -0.79
CA VAL A 159 6.24 13.27 -0.81
C VAL A 159 6.85 14.09 -1.93
N GLN A 160 6.32 13.94 -3.15
CA GLN A 160 6.83 14.66 -4.32
C GLN A 160 5.70 14.96 -5.33
N GLY A 161 5.86 16.07 -6.07
CA GLY A 161 5.15 16.27 -7.33
C GLY A 161 5.86 15.51 -8.43
N MET A 162 5.12 14.88 -9.32
CA MET A 162 5.67 14.13 -10.43
C MET A 162 5.59 14.94 -11.71
N ARG A 163 6.53 14.71 -12.62
CA ARG A 163 6.57 15.41 -13.91
C ARG A 163 5.30 15.17 -14.73
N TYR A 164 4.76 13.95 -14.69
CA TYR A 164 3.50 13.54 -15.33
C TYR A 164 2.99 12.27 -14.63
N GLY A 165 1.76 11.85 -14.93
CA GLY A 165 1.15 10.62 -14.42
C GLY A 165 1.51 9.39 -15.25
N GLU A 166 0.56 8.47 -15.39
CA GLU A 166 0.72 7.31 -16.28
C GLU A 166 0.97 7.77 -17.73
N ASN A 167 0.26 8.82 -18.14
CA ASN A 167 0.41 9.43 -19.47
C ASN A 167 0.97 10.85 -19.37
N PRO A 168 1.69 11.34 -20.42
CA PRO A 168 2.40 12.63 -20.39
C PRO A 168 1.53 13.87 -20.13
N HIS A 169 0.24 13.81 -20.43
CA HIS A 169 -0.70 14.92 -20.25
C HIS A 169 -1.31 14.99 -18.83
N GLN A 170 -1.08 13.98 -18.00
CA GLN A 170 -1.63 13.90 -16.65
C GLN A 170 -0.67 14.53 -15.64
N SER A 171 -1.18 15.33 -14.71
CA SER A 171 -0.45 15.74 -13.52
C SER A 171 -0.51 14.64 -12.46
N ALA A 172 0.57 14.49 -11.67
CA ALA A 172 0.62 13.48 -10.62
C ALA A 172 1.45 13.93 -9.41
N ALA A 173 1.23 13.25 -8.31
CA ALA A 173 2.05 13.37 -7.11
C ALA A 173 2.05 12.04 -6.35
N PHE A 174 3.13 11.76 -5.65
CA PHE A 174 3.22 10.63 -4.74
C PHE A 174 2.92 11.07 -3.31
N TYR A 175 2.07 10.30 -2.66
CA TYR A 175 1.71 10.45 -1.26
C TYR A 175 2.04 9.15 -0.51
N LYS A 176 2.42 9.26 0.75
CA LYS A 176 2.64 8.10 1.64
C LYS A 176 2.02 8.31 3.01
N GLU A 177 1.85 7.24 3.75
CA GLU A 177 1.50 7.29 5.17
C GLU A 177 2.58 8.02 5.98
N ALA A 178 2.22 8.57 7.13
CA ALA A 178 3.17 9.28 7.99
C ALA A 178 4.32 8.37 8.45
N ALA A 179 4.02 7.12 8.75
CA ALA A 179 4.95 6.09 9.18
C ALA A 179 4.61 4.76 8.49
N PRO A 180 5.01 4.57 7.21
CA PRO A 180 4.80 3.29 6.54
C PRO A 180 5.56 2.19 7.28
N ALA A 181 4.96 0.99 7.36
CA ALA A 181 5.62 -0.14 8.01
C ALA A 181 6.95 -0.47 7.31
N ALA A 182 7.93 -0.91 8.09
CA ALA A 182 9.23 -1.32 7.55
C ALA A 182 9.04 -2.48 6.55
N GLY A 183 9.66 -2.37 5.38
CA GLY A 183 9.52 -3.35 4.30
C GLY A 183 8.48 -2.98 3.23
N LEU A 184 7.62 -1.99 3.45
CA LEU A 184 6.79 -1.42 2.39
C LEU A 184 7.62 -0.53 1.48
N LEU A 185 7.31 -0.54 0.18
CA LEU A 185 8.07 0.23 -0.81
C LEU A 185 8.16 1.72 -0.42
N ALA A 186 7.11 2.32 0.10
CA ALA A 186 7.08 3.74 0.49
C ALA A 186 8.16 4.15 1.52
N GLY A 187 8.85 3.18 2.12
CA GLY A 187 10.01 3.37 3.00
C GLY A 187 11.36 3.37 2.30
N TRP A 188 11.42 3.43 0.96
CA TRP A 188 12.67 3.39 0.21
C TRP A 188 13.63 4.52 0.55
N THR A 189 14.93 4.22 0.43
CA THR A 189 15.99 5.20 0.30
C THR A 189 16.55 5.14 -1.12
N GLN A 190 16.43 6.22 -1.88
CA GLN A 190 17.03 6.31 -3.21
C GLN A 190 18.48 6.79 -3.09
N ILE A 191 19.43 5.95 -3.54
CA ILE A 191 20.87 6.23 -3.41
C ILE A 191 21.52 6.70 -4.71
N GLN A 192 20.85 6.52 -5.84
CA GLN A 192 21.30 6.97 -7.16
C GLN A 192 20.11 7.19 -8.10
N GLY A 193 20.31 7.94 -9.15
CA GLY A 193 19.40 8.09 -10.28
C GLY A 193 18.53 9.33 -10.23
N LYS A 194 17.74 9.51 -11.28
CA LYS A 194 16.72 10.56 -11.37
C LYS A 194 15.56 10.29 -10.43
N GLU A 195 14.73 11.29 -10.18
CA GLU A 195 13.46 11.12 -9.49
C GLU A 195 12.62 10.00 -10.12
N LEU A 196 11.90 9.27 -9.26
CA LEU A 196 10.99 8.22 -9.70
C LEU A 196 9.79 8.83 -10.43
N SER A 197 9.38 8.24 -11.55
CA SER A 197 8.14 8.57 -12.23
C SER A 197 6.96 7.80 -11.63
N PHE A 198 5.74 8.17 -12.00
CA PHE A 198 4.52 7.47 -11.65
C PHE A 198 4.61 5.97 -11.96
N ASN A 199 5.00 5.64 -13.20
CA ASN A 199 5.15 4.25 -13.63
C ASN A 199 6.29 3.53 -12.91
N ASN A 200 7.41 4.23 -12.59
CA ASN A 200 8.49 3.62 -11.83
C ASN A 200 8.02 3.18 -10.43
N ILE A 201 7.20 3.99 -9.75
CA ILE A 201 6.69 3.63 -8.41
C ILE A 201 5.71 2.46 -8.51
N ALA A 202 4.78 2.48 -9.47
CA ALA A 202 3.81 1.41 -9.64
C ALA A 202 4.47 0.06 -9.99
N ASP A 203 5.44 0.08 -10.90
CA ASP A 203 6.18 -1.13 -11.29
C ASP A 203 7.13 -1.60 -10.17
N ALA A 204 7.75 -0.66 -9.44
CA ALA A 204 8.61 -0.95 -8.30
C ALA A 204 7.85 -1.65 -7.17
N ASP A 205 6.63 -1.20 -6.87
CA ASP A 205 5.77 -1.82 -5.86
C ASP A 205 5.42 -3.26 -6.25
N ALA A 206 5.00 -3.48 -7.50
CA ALA A 206 4.71 -4.81 -8.02
C ALA A 206 5.93 -5.75 -7.96
N ALA A 207 7.13 -5.25 -8.29
CA ALA A 207 8.35 -6.03 -8.24
C ALA A 207 8.77 -6.35 -6.81
N TRP A 208 8.68 -5.39 -5.90
CA TRP A 208 9.06 -5.54 -4.50
C TRP A 208 8.11 -6.48 -3.75
N GLU A 209 6.81 -6.33 -3.91
CA GLU A 209 5.83 -7.22 -3.29
C GLU A 209 5.99 -8.67 -3.80
N CYS A 210 6.26 -8.86 -5.09
CA CYS A 210 6.49 -10.18 -5.65
C CYS A 210 7.78 -10.84 -5.10
N VAL A 211 8.89 -10.11 -5.04
CA VAL A 211 10.17 -10.70 -4.59
C VAL A 211 10.16 -11.07 -3.10
N LYS A 212 9.37 -10.37 -2.29
CA LYS A 212 9.19 -10.69 -0.86
C LYS A 212 8.50 -12.04 -0.61
N ALA A 213 7.81 -12.60 -1.60
CA ALA A 213 7.15 -13.90 -1.47
C ALA A 213 8.11 -15.10 -1.44
N PHE A 214 9.42 -14.87 -1.61
CA PHE A 214 10.43 -15.93 -1.69
C PHE A 214 11.43 -15.87 -0.55
N ASP A 215 11.67 -17.03 0.08
CA ASP A 215 12.60 -17.17 1.22
C ASP A 215 14.04 -17.44 0.78
N VAL A 216 14.23 -17.96 -0.43
CA VAL A 216 15.55 -18.21 -1.05
C VAL A 216 15.95 -17.04 -1.95
N PRO A 217 17.24 -16.90 -2.37
CA PRO A 217 17.64 -15.82 -3.27
C PRO A 217 16.77 -15.76 -4.51
N ALA A 218 16.15 -14.61 -4.76
CA ALA A 218 15.16 -14.41 -5.81
C ALA A 218 15.40 -13.12 -6.60
N CYS A 219 15.03 -13.16 -7.88
CA CYS A 219 14.99 -12.02 -8.78
C CYS A 219 13.62 -11.93 -9.45
N VAL A 220 13.04 -10.72 -9.45
CA VAL A 220 11.78 -10.40 -10.12
C VAL A 220 12.02 -9.25 -11.07
N ILE A 221 11.64 -9.44 -12.33
CA ILE A 221 11.66 -8.38 -13.37
C ILE A 221 10.22 -8.04 -13.72
N VAL A 222 9.87 -6.77 -13.60
CA VAL A 222 8.52 -6.25 -13.84
C VAL A 222 8.51 -5.26 -14.98
N LYS A 223 7.46 -5.32 -15.78
CA LYS A 223 7.11 -4.31 -16.78
C LYS A 223 5.60 -4.07 -16.77
N HIS A 224 5.19 -2.80 -16.66
CA HIS A 224 3.78 -2.40 -16.59
C HIS A 224 3.00 -3.15 -15.49
N ALA A 225 3.59 -3.14 -14.28
CA ALA A 225 3.06 -3.78 -13.07
C ALA A 225 2.75 -5.29 -13.23
N ASN A 226 3.38 -5.98 -14.18
CA ASN A 226 3.32 -7.43 -14.30
C ASN A 226 4.71 -8.04 -14.29
N PRO A 227 4.94 -9.15 -13.57
CA PRO A 227 6.15 -9.92 -13.70
C PRO A 227 6.32 -10.43 -15.14
N CYS A 228 7.44 -10.15 -15.76
CA CYS A 228 7.83 -10.71 -17.06
C CYS A 228 8.95 -11.74 -16.92
N GLY A 229 9.58 -11.83 -15.75
CA GLY A 229 10.57 -12.85 -15.41
C GLY A 229 10.72 -12.93 -13.89
N VAL A 230 10.53 -14.15 -13.35
CA VAL A 230 10.72 -14.45 -11.92
C VAL A 230 11.52 -15.70 -11.79
N ALA A 231 12.53 -15.69 -10.93
CA ALA A 231 13.30 -16.89 -10.64
C ALA A 231 13.89 -16.87 -9.23
N VAL A 232 14.16 -18.08 -8.74
CA VAL A 232 14.97 -18.36 -7.56
C VAL A 232 16.24 -19.09 -7.98
N GLY A 233 17.28 -18.97 -7.17
CA GLY A 233 18.58 -19.63 -7.43
C GLY A 233 19.38 -19.85 -6.15
N ALA A 234 20.53 -20.47 -6.25
CA ALA A 234 21.46 -20.64 -5.15
C ALA A 234 22.05 -19.28 -4.69
N ASN A 235 22.10 -18.31 -5.61
CA ASN A 235 22.53 -16.93 -5.36
C ASN A 235 21.76 -15.96 -6.27
N LEU A 236 21.96 -14.64 -6.10
CA LEU A 236 21.25 -13.63 -6.88
C LEU A 236 21.64 -13.62 -8.36
N LEU A 237 22.89 -13.96 -8.70
CA LEU A 237 23.35 -14.02 -10.09
C LEU A 237 22.58 -15.08 -10.87
N GLU A 238 22.48 -16.29 -10.34
CA GLU A 238 21.69 -17.38 -10.94
C GLU A 238 20.20 -16.98 -11.06
N ALA A 239 19.62 -16.41 -9.99
CA ALA A 239 18.23 -15.95 -10.01
C ALA A 239 18.00 -14.91 -11.10
N TYR A 240 18.91 -13.94 -11.26
CA TYR A 240 18.83 -12.94 -12.32
C TYR A 240 18.91 -13.55 -13.73
N GLU A 241 19.90 -14.43 -13.98
CA GLU A 241 20.07 -15.05 -15.30
C GLU A 241 18.84 -15.87 -15.70
N LYS A 242 18.28 -16.62 -14.76
CA LYS A 242 17.03 -17.38 -14.96
C LYS A 242 15.85 -16.45 -15.23
N ALA A 243 15.66 -15.40 -14.41
CA ALA A 243 14.54 -14.45 -14.57
C ALA A 243 14.60 -13.73 -15.92
N LEU A 244 15.78 -13.26 -16.33
CA LEU A 244 15.97 -12.59 -17.63
C LEU A 244 15.64 -13.52 -18.82
N LYS A 245 15.94 -14.81 -18.70
CA LYS A 245 15.71 -15.80 -19.75
C LYS A 245 14.23 -15.99 -20.09
N THR A 246 13.31 -15.69 -19.17
CA THR A 246 11.85 -15.85 -19.38
C THR A 246 11.34 -14.98 -20.54
N ASP A 247 11.66 -13.68 -20.52
CA ASP A 247 11.21 -12.72 -21.54
C ASP A 247 12.18 -11.54 -21.63
N PRO A 248 13.35 -11.74 -22.26
CA PRO A 248 14.36 -10.69 -22.34
C PRO A 248 13.89 -9.46 -23.12
N THR A 249 12.91 -9.61 -24.01
CA THR A 249 12.34 -8.52 -24.77
C THR A 249 11.52 -7.58 -23.88
N SER A 250 10.61 -8.13 -23.06
CA SER A 250 9.81 -7.34 -22.14
C SER A 250 10.63 -6.79 -20.96
N ALA A 251 11.73 -7.47 -20.59
CA ALA A 251 12.62 -7.01 -19.52
C ALA A 251 13.34 -5.70 -19.84
N PHE A 252 13.48 -5.33 -21.11
CA PHE A 252 14.13 -4.09 -21.52
C PHE A 252 13.41 -2.85 -20.97
N GLY A 253 14.12 -2.03 -20.19
CA GLY A 253 13.56 -0.86 -19.50
C GLY A 253 12.60 -1.25 -18.36
N GLY A 254 12.72 -2.45 -17.83
CA GLY A 254 11.96 -2.93 -16.68
C GLY A 254 12.54 -2.50 -15.33
N ILE A 255 11.83 -2.90 -14.28
CA ILE A 255 12.22 -2.78 -12.89
C ILE A 255 12.71 -4.14 -12.41
N ILE A 256 13.84 -4.18 -11.69
CA ILE A 256 14.37 -5.42 -11.12
C ILE A 256 14.36 -5.33 -9.60
N ALA A 257 13.82 -6.32 -8.92
CA ALA A 257 13.85 -6.45 -7.48
C ALA A 257 14.58 -7.73 -7.04
N PHE A 258 15.34 -7.62 -5.96
CA PHE A 258 16.06 -8.69 -5.30
C PHE A 258 15.71 -8.74 -3.81
N ASN A 259 15.61 -9.95 -3.25
CA ASN A 259 15.29 -10.14 -1.82
C ASN A 259 16.54 -10.31 -0.92
N ARG A 260 17.73 -10.13 -1.46
CA ARG A 260 19.03 -10.16 -0.76
C ARG A 260 19.85 -8.93 -1.14
N PRO A 261 20.91 -8.58 -0.37
CA PRO A 261 21.83 -7.51 -0.75
C PRO A 261 22.36 -7.67 -2.17
N LEU A 262 22.23 -6.59 -2.98
CA LEU A 262 22.72 -6.60 -4.36
C LEU A 262 24.24 -6.45 -4.39
N ASP A 263 24.91 -7.41 -5.01
CA ASP A 263 26.37 -7.47 -5.17
C ASP A 263 26.85 -7.02 -6.56
N ALA A 264 28.17 -6.95 -6.73
CA ALA A 264 28.78 -6.51 -7.98
C ALA A 264 28.59 -7.53 -9.11
N ASP A 265 28.61 -8.81 -8.82
CA ASP A 265 28.54 -9.88 -9.84
C ASP A 265 27.25 -9.79 -10.64
N VAL A 266 26.13 -9.57 -9.94
CA VAL A 266 24.81 -9.34 -10.58
C VAL A 266 24.83 -8.10 -11.47
N VAL A 267 25.38 -6.98 -10.95
CA VAL A 267 25.42 -5.71 -11.70
C VAL A 267 26.31 -5.81 -12.94
N GLU A 268 27.46 -6.44 -12.82
CA GLU A 268 28.37 -6.69 -13.93
C GLU A 268 27.71 -7.57 -14.99
N LYS A 269 26.93 -8.57 -14.59
CA LYS A 269 26.17 -9.41 -15.52
C LYS A 269 25.05 -8.65 -16.21
N ILE A 270 24.30 -7.80 -15.49
CA ILE A 270 23.31 -6.87 -16.07
C ILE A 270 23.97 -5.99 -17.14
N ASN A 271 25.18 -5.48 -16.85
CA ASN A 271 25.94 -4.66 -17.77
C ASN A 271 26.45 -5.45 -18.97
N ALA A 272 26.97 -6.66 -18.77
CA ALA A 272 27.46 -7.54 -19.83
C ALA A 272 26.33 -7.94 -20.79
N ASN A 273 25.14 -8.22 -20.27
CA ASN A 273 23.94 -8.52 -21.05
C ASN A 273 23.38 -7.29 -21.77
N LYS A 274 23.93 -6.08 -21.54
CA LYS A 274 23.40 -4.80 -22.04
C LYS A 274 21.93 -4.61 -21.67
N HIS A 275 21.51 -5.20 -20.56
CA HIS A 275 20.14 -5.10 -20.09
C HIS A 275 19.89 -3.67 -19.57
N PHE A 276 19.01 -2.95 -20.24
CA PHE A 276 18.61 -1.63 -19.81
C PHE A 276 17.58 -1.74 -18.67
N VAL A 277 17.97 -1.26 -17.48
CA VAL A 277 17.18 -1.28 -16.23
C VAL A 277 16.87 0.16 -15.86
N GLU A 278 15.61 0.45 -15.56
CA GLU A 278 15.23 1.79 -15.06
C GLU A 278 15.37 1.91 -13.55
N VAL A 279 15.00 0.87 -12.80
CA VAL A 279 15.07 0.84 -11.33
C VAL A 279 15.59 -0.53 -10.89
N ALA A 280 16.54 -0.56 -9.97
CA ALA A 280 16.96 -1.74 -9.24
C ALA A 280 16.66 -1.57 -7.75
N ILE A 281 16.04 -2.59 -7.14
CA ILE A 281 15.57 -2.58 -5.76
C ILE A 281 16.18 -3.75 -5.02
N ALA A 282 16.73 -3.50 -3.84
CA ALA A 282 17.25 -4.54 -2.96
C ALA A 282 17.16 -4.11 -1.48
N PRO A 283 17.30 -5.04 -0.52
CA PRO A 283 17.40 -4.69 0.91
C PRO A 283 18.55 -3.72 1.20
N SER A 284 19.66 -3.89 0.52
CA SER A 284 20.81 -2.99 0.48
C SER A 284 21.57 -3.18 -0.81
N ILE A 285 22.34 -2.18 -1.23
CA ILE A 285 23.17 -2.24 -2.43
C ILE A 285 24.63 -2.06 -1.98
N LEU A 286 25.42 -3.15 -2.14
CA LEU A 286 26.78 -3.18 -1.65
C LEU A 286 27.65 -2.13 -2.34
N PRO A 287 28.72 -1.61 -1.69
CA PRO A 287 29.57 -0.57 -2.26
C PRO A 287 30.15 -0.92 -3.65
N ALA A 288 30.55 -2.17 -3.86
CA ALA A 288 31.03 -2.65 -5.15
C ALA A 288 29.94 -2.64 -6.24
N ALA A 289 28.70 -2.99 -5.90
CA ALA A 289 27.56 -2.91 -6.81
C ALA A 289 27.24 -1.46 -7.20
N ARG A 290 27.30 -0.52 -6.24
CA ARG A 290 27.16 0.92 -6.51
C ARG A 290 28.25 1.41 -7.46
N ALA A 291 29.51 0.98 -7.25
CA ALA A 291 30.63 1.33 -8.14
C ALA A 291 30.40 0.78 -9.56
N ALA A 292 29.88 -0.44 -9.71
CA ALA A 292 29.55 -1.03 -11.01
C ALA A 292 28.42 -0.30 -11.75
N TYR A 293 27.51 0.38 -11.02
CA TYR A 293 26.46 1.24 -11.59
C TYR A 293 26.89 2.69 -11.79
N ALA A 294 28.08 3.11 -11.34
CA ALA A 294 28.49 4.53 -11.34
C ALA A 294 28.45 5.18 -12.72
N SER A 295 28.77 4.43 -13.81
CA SER A 295 28.68 4.93 -15.19
C SER A 295 27.24 5.08 -15.70
N LYS A 296 26.26 4.45 -15.05
CA LYS A 296 24.84 4.47 -15.45
C LYS A 296 24.04 5.38 -14.51
N VAL A 297 24.42 6.63 -14.44
CA VAL A 297 23.88 7.65 -13.49
C VAL A 297 22.36 7.81 -13.50
N ASN A 298 21.68 7.38 -14.55
CA ASN A 298 20.23 7.49 -14.69
C ASN A 298 19.45 6.30 -14.07
N VAL A 299 20.14 5.18 -13.82
CA VAL A 299 19.50 4.02 -13.14
C VAL A 299 19.19 4.41 -11.71
N ARG A 300 17.96 4.18 -11.29
CA ARG A 300 17.51 4.46 -9.93
C ARG A 300 17.81 3.25 -9.07
N LEU A 301 18.58 3.48 -8.01
CA LEU A 301 18.94 2.44 -7.05
C LEU A 301 18.17 2.70 -5.76
N LEU A 302 17.31 1.75 -5.38
CA LEU A 302 16.46 1.83 -4.20
C LEU A 302 16.87 0.79 -3.17
N GLU A 303 17.06 1.23 -1.94
CA GLU A 303 17.19 0.36 -0.77
C GLU A 303 15.85 0.37 -0.01
N VAL A 304 15.30 -0.82 0.23
CA VAL A 304 14.10 -1.03 1.03
C VAL A 304 14.39 -2.13 2.05
N PRO A 305 14.32 -1.88 3.36
CA PRO A 305 14.55 -2.92 4.35
C PRO A 305 13.69 -4.16 4.08
N PHE A 306 14.29 -5.34 4.07
CA PHE A 306 13.54 -6.57 3.80
C PHE A 306 12.69 -6.95 5.00
N ASN A 307 11.38 -6.96 4.79
CA ASN A 307 10.40 -7.45 5.74
C ASN A 307 9.21 -8.01 4.94
N PRO A 308 8.69 -9.22 5.24
CA PRO A 308 7.58 -9.82 4.51
C PRO A 308 6.21 -9.16 4.76
N VAL A 309 6.18 -8.00 5.42
CA VAL A 309 4.94 -7.22 5.63
C VAL A 309 4.42 -6.68 4.31
N SER A 310 3.13 -6.85 4.06
CA SER A 310 2.37 -6.22 2.97
C SER A 310 1.34 -5.25 3.53
N ASN A 311 0.79 -4.38 2.69
CA ASN A 311 -0.36 -3.57 3.09
C ASN A 311 -1.50 -4.48 3.56
N PRO A 312 -2.15 -4.19 4.70
CA PRO A 312 -3.25 -5.02 5.19
C PRO A 312 -4.50 -4.93 4.29
N LEU A 313 -4.67 -3.80 3.62
CA LEU A 313 -5.80 -3.53 2.72
C LEU A 313 -5.30 -3.16 1.32
N ASP A 314 -5.92 -3.77 0.31
CA ASP A 314 -5.82 -3.35 -1.07
C ASP A 314 -6.98 -2.41 -1.41
N MET A 315 -6.69 -1.31 -2.13
CA MET A 315 -7.61 -0.21 -2.37
C MET A 315 -7.73 0.08 -3.86
N LYS A 316 -8.95 0.02 -4.38
CA LYS A 316 -9.22 0.37 -5.78
C LYS A 316 -10.24 1.51 -5.88
N ARG A 317 -9.79 2.65 -6.40
CA ARG A 317 -10.68 3.78 -6.68
C ARG A 317 -11.68 3.41 -7.78
N VAL A 318 -12.97 3.70 -7.53
CA VAL A 318 -14.06 3.59 -8.51
C VAL A 318 -14.82 4.91 -8.58
N GLY A 319 -15.69 5.08 -9.56
CA GLY A 319 -16.47 6.32 -9.69
C GLY A 319 -17.27 6.64 -8.42
N GLY A 320 -16.92 7.72 -7.74
CA GLY A 320 -17.56 8.15 -6.49
C GLY A 320 -17.28 7.29 -5.26
N GLY A 321 -16.49 6.19 -5.36
CA GLY A 321 -16.26 5.27 -4.25
C GLY A 321 -14.87 4.67 -4.19
N MET A 322 -14.70 3.74 -3.25
CA MET A 322 -13.49 2.96 -3.03
C MET A 322 -13.88 1.51 -2.76
N LEU A 323 -13.25 0.57 -3.44
CA LEU A 323 -13.28 -0.84 -3.05
C LEU A 323 -12.13 -1.11 -2.11
N LEU A 324 -12.42 -1.73 -0.98
CA LEU A 324 -11.45 -2.19 0.00
C LEU A 324 -11.53 -3.71 0.10
N GLN A 325 -10.39 -4.37 0.11
CA GLN A 325 -10.29 -5.80 0.37
C GLN A 325 -9.06 -6.10 1.20
N SER A 326 -9.04 -7.23 1.90
CA SER A 326 -7.83 -7.73 2.53
C SER A 326 -6.79 -8.06 1.46
N ALA A 327 -5.51 -7.87 1.80
CA ALA A 327 -4.43 -8.31 0.93
C ALA A 327 -4.49 -9.82 0.67
N ASP A 328 -4.07 -10.25 -0.52
CA ASP A 328 -3.99 -11.67 -0.90
C ASP A 328 -2.72 -12.29 -0.30
N ASN A 329 -2.74 -12.57 1.00
CA ASN A 329 -1.61 -13.11 1.77
C ASN A 329 -1.79 -14.59 2.16
N ILE A 330 -2.78 -15.30 1.57
CA ILE A 330 -3.08 -16.68 1.93
C ILE A 330 -2.02 -17.62 1.36
N ASP A 331 -1.33 -18.34 2.24
CA ASP A 331 -0.53 -19.50 1.88
C ASP A 331 -1.45 -20.74 1.84
N ILE A 332 -1.53 -21.39 0.68
CA ILE A 332 -2.47 -22.50 0.43
C ILE A 332 -1.87 -23.88 0.66
N VAL A 333 -0.63 -23.97 1.14
CA VAL A 333 0.12 -25.25 1.19
C VAL A 333 -0.64 -26.36 1.92
N GLY A 334 -1.44 -26.03 2.94
CA GLY A 334 -2.22 -27.02 3.69
C GLY A 334 -3.52 -27.48 3.00
N ASP A 335 -4.00 -26.79 1.96
CA ASP A 335 -5.30 -27.05 1.33
C ASP A 335 -5.20 -27.69 -0.07
N ILE A 336 -3.98 -28.01 -0.54
CA ILE A 336 -3.76 -28.59 -1.88
C ILE A 336 -4.28 -30.03 -1.92
N LYS A 337 -5.14 -30.33 -2.90
CA LYS A 337 -5.67 -31.66 -3.17
C LYS A 337 -5.29 -32.09 -4.57
N VAL A 338 -4.68 -33.26 -4.69
CA VAL A 338 -4.48 -33.93 -5.99
C VAL A 338 -5.82 -34.53 -6.41
N VAL A 339 -6.41 -34.03 -7.49
CA VAL A 339 -7.71 -34.46 -8.01
C VAL A 339 -7.59 -35.26 -9.32
N THR A 340 -6.37 -35.42 -9.84
CA THR A 340 -6.06 -36.15 -11.07
C THR A 340 -5.59 -37.57 -10.75
N THR A 341 -5.68 -38.49 -11.73
CA THR A 341 -5.21 -39.88 -11.60
C THR A 341 -3.70 -39.97 -11.40
N LEU A 342 -2.95 -39.06 -12.05
CA LEU A 342 -1.51 -38.91 -11.85
C LEU A 342 -1.23 -37.85 -10.82
N ALA A 343 -0.48 -38.21 -9.80
CA ALA A 343 0.04 -37.25 -8.82
C ALA A 343 1.29 -36.53 -9.39
N PRO A 344 1.49 -35.23 -9.06
CA PRO A 344 2.73 -34.57 -9.42
C PRO A 344 3.93 -35.18 -8.67
N THR A 345 5.10 -35.19 -9.32
CA THR A 345 6.35 -35.49 -8.62
C THR A 345 6.69 -34.42 -7.60
N GLU A 346 7.63 -34.67 -6.70
CA GLU A 346 8.07 -33.67 -5.70
C GLU A 346 8.57 -32.39 -6.39
N GLN A 347 9.38 -32.50 -7.44
CA GLN A 347 9.87 -31.35 -8.22
C GLN A 347 8.71 -30.58 -8.87
N GLN A 348 7.74 -31.28 -9.46
CA GLN A 348 6.58 -30.63 -10.05
C GLN A 348 5.72 -29.94 -8.99
N MET A 349 5.62 -30.47 -7.77
CA MET A 349 4.94 -29.81 -6.68
C MET A 349 5.65 -28.52 -6.25
N GLN A 350 6.99 -28.53 -6.17
CA GLN A 350 7.77 -27.32 -5.90
C GLN A 350 7.55 -26.26 -7.00
N ASP A 351 7.56 -26.66 -8.26
CA ASP A 351 7.32 -25.76 -9.39
C ASP A 351 5.87 -25.24 -9.42
N LEU A 352 4.89 -26.05 -9.01
CA LEU A 352 3.49 -25.61 -8.85
C LEU A 352 3.36 -24.53 -7.77
N LEU A 353 3.98 -24.73 -6.61
CA LEU A 353 3.99 -23.75 -5.52
C LEU A 353 4.70 -22.46 -5.92
N PHE A 354 5.81 -22.57 -6.64
CA PHE A 354 6.50 -21.43 -7.21
C PHE A 354 5.59 -20.67 -8.20
N ALA A 355 4.99 -21.38 -9.15
CA ALA A 355 4.07 -20.81 -10.14
C ALA A 355 2.88 -20.11 -9.48
N TRP A 356 2.34 -20.71 -8.40
CA TRP A 356 1.25 -20.13 -7.62
C TRP A 356 1.66 -18.82 -6.95
N LYS A 357 2.82 -18.76 -6.30
CA LYS A 357 3.35 -17.53 -5.70
C LYS A 357 3.48 -16.42 -6.74
N VAL A 358 4.00 -16.73 -7.92
CA VAL A 358 4.11 -15.77 -9.03
C VAL A 358 2.73 -15.35 -9.55
N GLY A 359 1.82 -16.31 -9.76
CA GLY A 359 0.47 -16.08 -10.31
C GLY A 359 -0.34 -15.04 -9.53
N ARG A 360 -0.11 -14.92 -8.22
CA ARG A 360 -0.71 -13.91 -7.35
C ARG A 360 -0.41 -12.47 -7.79
N PHE A 361 0.76 -12.24 -8.36
CA PHE A 361 1.21 -10.91 -8.79
C PHE A 361 0.96 -10.63 -10.28
N VAL A 362 0.38 -11.58 -11.00
CA VAL A 362 0.04 -11.43 -12.42
C VAL A 362 -1.43 -11.00 -12.55
N LYS A 363 -1.67 -9.97 -13.35
CA LYS A 363 -3.04 -9.49 -13.55
C LYS A 363 -3.92 -10.51 -14.26
N SER A 364 -5.14 -10.64 -13.75
CA SER A 364 -6.18 -11.56 -14.26
C SER A 364 -6.60 -11.24 -15.72
N ASN A 365 -6.89 -12.21 -16.60
CA ASN A 365 -6.65 -13.62 -16.35
C ASN A 365 -5.14 -13.93 -16.38
N ALA A 366 -4.65 -14.63 -15.38
CA ALA A 366 -3.24 -14.98 -15.23
C ALA A 366 -2.99 -16.45 -15.54
N ILE A 367 -2.02 -16.71 -16.43
CA ILE A 367 -1.45 -18.06 -16.69
C ILE A 367 0.07 -17.95 -16.59
N VAL A 368 0.66 -18.77 -15.73
CA VAL A 368 2.10 -18.76 -15.46
C VAL A 368 2.66 -20.17 -15.61
N PHE A 369 3.52 -20.38 -16.61
CA PHE A 369 4.28 -21.62 -16.79
C PHE A 369 5.62 -21.51 -16.07
N CYS A 370 5.96 -22.51 -15.27
CA CYS A 370 7.18 -22.54 -14.47
C CYS A 370 7.88 -23.91 -14.54
N LYS A 371 9.19 -23.91 -14.37
CA LYS A 371 10.00 -25.13 -14.24
C LYS A 371 11.34 -24.77 -13.58
N ASP A 372 11.85 -25.64 -12.74
CA ASP A 372 13.17 -25.51 -12.09
C ASP A 372 13.36 -24.14 -11.37
N GLY A 373 12.28 -23.68 -10.69
CA GLY A 373 12.28 -22.45 -9.92
C GLY A 373 12.39 -21.17 -10.77
N MET A 374 11.95 -21.21 -12.05
CA MET A 374 11.84 -20.02 -12.89
C MET A 374 10.56 -20.01 -13.72
N THR A 375 10.11 -18.83 -14.10
CA THR A 375 9.02 -18.65 -15.07
C THR A 375 9.51 -19.00 -16.48
N TYR A 376 8.70 -19.71 -17.24
CA TYR A 376 8.93 -20.05 -18.65
C TYR A 376 8.06 -19.25 -19.60
N GLY A 377 6.86 -18.88 -19.14
CA GLY A 377 5.97 -18.02 -19.89
C GLY A 377 4.90 -17.41 -18.97
N VAL A 378 4.61 -16.13 -19.19
CA VAL A 378 3.61 -15.37 -18.41
C VAL A 378 2.61 -14.76 -19.37
N GLY A 379 1.34 -15.13 -19.21
CA GLY A 379 0.20 -14.48 -19.84
C GLY A 379 -0.64 -13.74 -18.82
N ALA A 380 -0.79 -12.42 -19.01
CA ALA A 380 -1.36 -11.51 -18.05
C ALA A 380 -2.45 -10.62 -18.66
N GLY A 381 -3.47 -10.29 -17.88
CA GLY A 381 -4.41 -9.20 -18.17
C GLY A 381 -5.31 -9.43 -19.39
N GLN A 382 -5.53 -10.68 -19.80
CA GLN A 382 -6.38 -10.98 -20.94
C GLN A 382 -7.83 -11.27 -20.54
N MET A 383 -8.78 -10.93 -21.40
CA MET A 383 -10.19 -11.18 -21.17
C MET A 383 -10.53 -12.69 -21.21
N SER A 384 -9.74 -13.46 -21.94
CA SER A 384 -9.86 -14.91 -22.06
C SER A 384 -8.62 -15.60 -21.45
N ARG A 385 -8.85 -16.65 -20.66
CA ARG A 385 -7.78 -17.50 -20.11
C ARG A 385 -7.00 -18.22 -21.21
N LEU A 386 -7.71 -18.57 -22.28
CA LEU A 386 -7.11 -19.16 -23.47
C LEU A 386 -6.08 -18.22 -24.12
N ASP A 387 -6.41 -16.92 -24.22
CA ASP A 387 -5.48 -15.94 -24.78
C ASP A 387 -4.28 -15.71 -23.87
N SER A 388 -4.45 -15.72 -22.55
CA SER A 388 -3.33 -15.68 -21.60
C SER A 388 -2.42 -16.91 -21.79
N ALA A 389 -2.98 -18.10 -21.94
CA ALA A 389 -2.21 -19.32 -22.19
C ALA A 389 -1.44 -19.24 -23.52
N ARG A 390 -2.09 -18.77 -24.58
CA ARG A 390 -1.46 -18.57 -25.91
C ARG A 390 -0.32 -17.56 -25.85
N ILE A 391 -0.52 -16.42 -25.19
CA ILE A 391 0.51 -15.39 -25.02
C ILE A 391 1.71 -15.94 -24.26
N ALA A 392 1.47 -16.65 -23.14
CA ALA A 392 2.53 -17.29 -22.37
C ALA A 392 3.34 -18.28 -23.23
N SER A 393 2.66 -19.09 -24.04
CA SER A 393 3.27 -20.08 -24.94
C SER A 393 4.10 -19.41 -26.03
N ILE A 394 3.57 -18.37 -26.69
CA ILE A 394 4.29 -17.59 -27.72
C ILE A 394 5.55 -16.96 -27.14
N LYS A 395 5.50 -16.40 -25.93
CA LYS A 395 6.65 -15.79 -25.26
C LYS A 395 7.72 -16.83 -24.91
N ALA A 396 7.30 -17.98 -24.37
CA ALA A 396 8.22 -19.09 -24.09
C ALA A 396 8.96 -19.56 -25.37
N GLN A 397 8.21 -19.77 -26.44
CA GLN A 397 8.77 -20.15 -27.73
C GLN A 397 9.76 -19.11 -28.28
N ALA A 398 9.40 -17.81 -28.19
CA ALA A 398 10.26 -16.72 -28.61
C ALA A 398 11.56 -16.62 -27.78
N ALA A 399 11.53 -17.03 -26.52
CA ALA A 399 12.68 -17.14 -25.63
C ALA A 399 13.48 -18.46 -25.80
N GLY A 400 13.05 -19.38 -26.71
CA GLY A 400 13.66 -20.68 -26.91
C GLY A 400 13.41 -21.65 -25.75
N LEU A 401 12.35 -21.48 -24.98
CA LEU A 401 11.97 -22.33 -23.86
C LEU A 401 10.88 -23.32 -24.26
N SER A 402 11.10 -24.64 -23.97
CA SER A 402 10.06 -25.65 -24.12
C SER A 402 9.16 -25.66 -22.88
N LEU A 403 7.84 -25.69 -23.09
CA LEU A 403 6.87 -25.83 -22.02
C LEU A 403 6.65 -27.27 -21.56
N ASP A 404 7.35 -28.26 -22.17
CA ASP A 404 7.21 -29.66 -21.81
C ASP A 404 7.60 -29.92 -20.36
N GLY A 405 6.72 -30.59 -19.63
CA GLY A 405 6.94 -30.92 -18.23
C GLY A 405 6.93 -29.70 -17.29
N THR A 406 6.38 -28.54 -17.71
CA THR A 406 6.24 -27.37 -16.85
C THR A 406 5.08 -27.51 -15.86
N ALA A 407 5.16 -26.78 -14.75
CA ALA A 407 4.06 -26.52 -13.86
C ALA A 407 3.31 -25.27 -14.34
N VAL A 408 1.99 -25.23 -14.16
CA VAL A 408 1.13 -24.13 -14.57
C VAL A 408 0.27 -23.66 -13.39
N ALA A 409 0.27 -22.37 -13.11
CA ALA A 409 -0.69 -21.76 -12.21
C ALA A 409 -1.69 -20.91 -12.98
N SER A 410 -2.96 -20.96 -12.52
CA SER A 410 -4.07 -20.12 -12.99
C SER A 410 -4.71 -19.40 -11.82
N ASP A 411 -5.02 -18.12 -11.98
CA ASP A 411 -5.67 -17.28 -10.97
C ASP A 411 -7.14 -17.69 -10.67
N ALA A 412 -7.75 -18.53 -11.51
CA ALA A 412 -9.07 -19.15 -11.27
C ALA A 412 -9.17 -20.49 -12.00
N PHE A 413 -10.25 -21.24 -11.73
CA PHE A 413 -10.55 -22.51 -12.37
C PHE A 413 -10.82 -22.36 -13.89
N PHE A 414 -10.54 -23.43 -14.65
CA PHE A 414 -10.93 -23.50 -16.07
C PHE A 414 -12.38 -23.97 -16.20
N PRO A 415 -13.29 -23.12 -16.67
CA PRO A 415 -14.71 -23.49 -16.77
C PRO A 415 -15.02 -24.49 -17.92
N PHE A 416 -14.10 -24.63 -18.88
CA PHE A 416 -14.23 -25.48 -20.05
C PHE A 416 -12.97 -26.31 -20.27
N ARG A 417 -13.05 -27.36 -21.09
CA ARG A 417 -11.90 -28.19 -21.50
C ARG A 417 -10.88 -27.49 -22.41
N ASP A 418 -11.15 -26.26 -22.80
CA ASP A 418 -10.31 -25.40 -23.64
C ASP A 418 -9.20 -24.66 -22.87
N GLY A 419 -8.96 -25.05 -21.61
CA GLY A 419 -7.76 -24.69 -20.86
C GLY A 419 -6.48 -25.24 -21.52
N PRO A 420 -5.41 -25.49 -20.78
CA PRO A 420 -4.14 -25.96 -21.36
C PRO A 420 -4.20 -27.22 -22.25
N GLY A 421 -5.37 -27.78 -22.54
CA GLY A 421 -5.59 -28.97 -23.36
C GLY A 421 -6.68 -28.84 -24.45
N GLY A 422 -7.27 -27.65 -24.66
CA GLY A 422 -8.35 -27.46 -25.65
C GLY A 422 -8.11 -26.27 -26.56
N GLY A 423 -8.48 -26.38 -27.84
CA GLY A 423 -8.54 -25.23 -28.75
C GLY A 423 -7.23 -24.73 -29.33
N GLY A 424 -6.22 -25.57 -29.53
CA GLY A 424 -4.99 -25.24 -30.28
C GLY A 424 -3.81 -24.77 -29.42
N VAL A 425 -3.93 -24.76 -28.10
CA VAL A 425 -2.84 -24.81 -27.15
C VAL A 425 -2.94 -26.18 -26.48
N GLU A 426 -2.24 -27.19 -27.04
CA GLU A 426 -2.12 -28.49 -26.39
C GLU A 426 -1.46 -28.27 -25.01
N ASN A 427 -1.94 -28.99 -24.00
CA ASN A 427 -1.18 -29.10 -22.76
C ASN A 427 0.22 -29.59 -23.12
N PRO A 428 1.29 -28.85 -22.77
CA PRO A 428 2.62 -29.35 -23.01
C PRO A 428 2.74 -30.76 -22.40
N PRO A 429 3.31 -31.73 -23.08
CA PRO A 429 3.44 -33.09 -22.55
C PRO A 429 4.01 -33.06 -21.11
N GLY A 430 3.30 -33.73 -20.18
CA GLY A 430 3.74 -33.81 -18.79
C GLY A 430 3.52 -32.54 -17.94
N ALA A 431 2.82 -31.52 -18.44
CA ALA A 431 2.47 -30.35 -17.64
C ALA A 431 1.49 -30.68 -16.51
N VAL A 432 1.67 -30.07 -15.35
CA VAL A 432 0.79 -30.16 -14.18
C VAL A 432 0.19 -28.79 -13.88
N VAL A 433 -1.08 -28.75 -13.45
CA VAL A 433 -1.83 -27.50 -13.28
C VAL A 433 -2.29 -27.33 -11.84
N LEU A 434 -2.12 -26.13 -11.30
CA LEU A 434 -2.70 -25.70 -10.02
C LEU A 434 -3.70 -24.57 -10.28
N GLU A 435 -4.95 -24.78 -9.86
CA GLU A 435 -6.05 -23.85 -10.05
C GLU A 435 -6.61 -23.35 -8.71
N ARG A 436 -7.08 -22.12 -8.66
CA ARG A 436 -7.92 -21.67 -7.55
C ARG A 436 -9.27 -22.37 -7.60
N PRO A 437 -9.72 -23.01 -6.51
CA PRO A 437 -11.06 -23.57 -6.48
C PRO A 437 -12.11 -22.45 -6.59
N PRO A 438 -13.31 -22.74 -7.11
CA PRO A 438 -14.40 -21.77 -7.11
C PRO A 438 -14.70 -21.34 -5.65
N PRO A 439 -15.12 -20.09 -5.45
CA PRO A 439 -15.42 -19.59 -4.11
C PRO A 439 -16.47 -20.49 -3.45
N ARG A 440 -16.18 -20.98 -2.23
CA ARG A 440 -17.16 -21.71 -1.43
C ARG A 440 -18.36 -20.77 -1.26
N ARG A 441 -19.56 -21.20 -1.71
CA ARG A 441 -20.79 -20.51 -1.34
C ARG A 441 -20.86 -20.54 0.19
N GLY A 442 -20.58 -19.42 0.83
CA GLY A 442 -20.80 -19.27 2.27
C GLY A 442 -22.25 -19.63 2.60
N PRO A 443 -22.55 -20.07 3.83
CA PRO A 443 -23.94 -20.31 4.23
C PRO A 443 -24.73 -19.04 3.90
N ALA A 444 -25.79 -19.19 3.11
CA ALA A 444 -26.65 -18.08 2.73
C ALA A 444 -27.09 -17.39 4.02
N ARG A 445 -26.60 -16.17 4.26
CA ARG A 445 -27.15 -15.33 5.33
C ARG A 445 -28.64 -15.27 5.06
N ARG A 446 -29.47 -15.87 5.90
CA ARG A 446 -30.92 -15.72 5.87
C ARG A 446 -31.15 -14.20 5.92
N ARG A 447 -31.56 -13.61 4.80
CA ARG A 447 -32.09 -12.25 4.82
C ARG A 447 -33.28 -12.30 5.76
N GLY A 448 -33.20 -11.64 6.90
CA GLY A 448 -34.35 -11.38 7.74
C GLY A 448 -35.42 -10.78 6.82
N ALA A 449 -36.63 -11.34 6.86
CA ALA A 449 -37.76 -10.86 6.10
C ALA A 449 -37.95 -9.38 6.45
N ALA A 450 -37.64 -8.49 5.54
CA ALA A 450 -38.03 -7.09 5.64
C ALA A 450 -39.56 -7.05 5.60
N ALA A 451 -40.19 -6.44 6.58
CA ALA A 451 -41.59 -6.13 6.57
C ALA A 451 -41.94 -5.32 5.30
N PRO A 452 -43.12 -5.52 4.70
CA PRO A 452 -43.50 -4.80 3.49
C PRO A 452 -43.59 -3.30 3.81
N ALA A 453 -42.77 -2.51 3.14
CA ALA A 453 -42.87 -1.05 3.14
C ALA A 453 -44.13 -0.69 2.34
N ASP A 454 -45.07 0.04 2.96
CA ASP A 454 -46.22 0.65 2.33
C ASP A 454 -45.83 1.42 1.05
N ALA A 455 -46.45 1.07 -0.04
CA ALA A 455 -46.32 1.73 -1.32
C ALA A 455 -46.99 3.10 -1.26
N ALA A 456 -46.21 4.15 -1.01
CA ALA A 456 -46.65 5.52 -1.30
C ALA A 456 -46.64 5.74 -2.81
N GLN A 457 -47.81 5.84 -3.40
CA GLN A 457 -48.04 6.18 -4.81
C GLN A 457 -47.54 7.59 -5.11
N LEU A 458 -46.57 7.71 -6.02
CA LEU A 458 -46.21 8.97 -6.67
C LEU A 458 -47.33 9.36 -7.68
N PRO A 459 -47.76 10.62 -7.74
CA PRO A 459 -48.72 11.08 -8.73
C PRO A 459 -48.07 11.17 -10.12
N ALA A 460 -48.86 10.78 -11.14
CA ALA A 460 -48.48 10.80 -12.55
C ALA A 460 -48.27 12.24 -13.06
N PRO A 461 -47.36 12.48 -14.03
CA PRO A 461 -47.18 13.79 -14.66
C PRO A 461 -48.24 13.95 -15.81
N GLY A 462 -49.00 14.98 -15.74
CA GLY A 462 -49.90 15.36 -16.86
C GLY A 462 -50.86 16.45 -16.55
N GLN A 463 -50.60 17.64 -16.98
CA GLN A 463 -51.42 18.47 -17.91
C GLN A 463 -51.14 19.97 -17.67
N ARG A 464 -50.60 20.59 -18.69
CA ARG A 464 -50.63 22.04 -18.88
C ARG A 464 -52.08 22.45 -19.12
N ALA A 465 -52.50 23.55 -18.49
CA ALA A 465 -53.57 24.37 -18.97
C ALA A 465 -53.25 25.85 -18.73
N GLN A 466 -53.22 26.56 -19.82
CA GLN A 466 -53.45 27.96 -20.14
C GLN A 466 -53.04 29.03 -19.11
#